data_5ce2b9f031aefc35ca2e6851b041b5fc
#
_entry.id   5ce2b9f031aefc35ca2e6851b041b5fc
#
_cell.length_a   1.000
_cell.length_b   1.000
_cell.length_c   1.000
_cell.angle_alpha   90.00
_cell.angle_beta   90.00
_cell.angle_gamma   90.00
#
_symmetry.space_group_name_H-M   'P 1'
#
loop_
_entity.id
_entity.type
_entity.pdbx_description
1 polymer ?
#
loop_
_entity_poly.entity_id
_entity_poly.type
_entity_poly.pdbx_seq_one_letter_code
_entity_poly.pdbx_strand_id
1 'polypeptide(L)'
;ANAWYDYEIKQIVICYELIDMDYEHYIYYHNEDLDFAYETVDPYIYDNLDWTFFHEVGHALIDVYQLPITGLEENVADQFASLMLSYTYDENTGDYSIGQDMLYNVGTWFWISNELYSVNPDDYPFWDTHNLDIQRFYNISCYAYGSDPQYNQGLIDEGYLPEDRAYWCEEEYLVMERAWSFLLKDFDNGFFD
;
A
#
# COMPACT_ATOMS: atom_id res chain seq x y z
N ALA A 1 16.97 -3.41 6.76
CA ALA A 1 15.53 -3.62 6.93
C ALA A 1 14.94 -4.03 5.58
N ASN A 2 14.14 -5.09 5.56
CA ASN A 2 13.46 -5.54 4.34
C ASN A 2 12.40 -6.61 4.66
N ALA A 3 11.50 -6.83 3.71
CA ALA A 3 10.66 -8.01 3.62
C ALA A 3 10.81 -8.61 2.21
N TRP A 4 10.55 -9.90 2.06
CA TRP A 4 10.55 -10.54 0.73
C TRP A 4 9.85 -11.89 0.77
N TYR A 5 9.29 -12.29 -0.36
CA TYR A 5 8.87 -13.65 -0.62
C TYR A 5 10.04 -14.47 -1.20
N ASP A 6 10.35 -15.60 -0.58
CA ASP A 6 11.40 -16.51 -1.06
C ASP A 6 10.80 -17.56 -2.02
N TYR A 7 11.10 -17.42 -3.30
CA TYR A 7 10.59 -18.29 -4.38
C TYR A 7 11.10 -19.73 -4.30
N GLU A 8 12.25 -19.98 -3.64
CA GLU A 8 12.82 -21.32 -3.54
C GLU A 8 12.13 -22.15 -2.44
N ILE A 9 11.96 -21.55 -1.26
CA ILE A 9 11.41 -22.23 -0.09
C ILE A 9 9.94 -21.87 0.21
N LYS A 10 9.33 -20.97 -0.61
CA LYS A 10 7.93 -20.52 -0.51
C LYS A 10 7.59 -19.97 0.87
N GLN A 11 8.39 -19.02 1.32
CA GLN A 11 8.24 -18.37 2.62
C GLN A 11 8.24 -16.84 2.47
N ILE A 12 7.42 -16.18 3.26
CA ILE A 12 7.49 -14.73 3.45
C ILE A 12 8.40 -14.46 4.64
N VAL A 13 9.36 -13.59 4.46
CA VAL A 13 10.31 -13.17 5.49
C VAL A 13 10.16 -11.67 5.73
N ILE A 14 9.95 -11.29 6.98
CA ILE A 14 9.90 -9.89 7.42
C ILE A 14 10.97 -9.69 8.48
N CYS A 15 11.90 -8.77 8.23
CA CYS A 15 12.97 -8.45 9.17
C CYS A 15 12.45 -7.56 10.31
N TYR A 16 12.85 -7.82 11.54
CA TYR A 16 12.51 -6.96 12.69
C TYR A 16 12.99 -5.52 12.51
N GLU A 17 14.10 -5.34 11.83
CA GLU A 17 14.69 -4.03 11.56
C GLU A 17 13.78 -3.15 10.67
N LEU A 18 12.80 -3.73 10.00
CA LEU A 18 11.78 -2.96 9.28
C LEU A 18 10.93 -2.14 10.25
N ILE A 19 10.53 -2.75 11.35
CA ILE A 19 9.75 -2.08 12.42
C ILE A 19 10.54 -0.93 13.03
N ASP A 20 11.81 -1.17 13.35
CA ASP A 20 12.69 -0.14 13.92
C ASP A 20 12.87 1.02 12.93
N MET A 21 13.05 0.71 11.64
CA MET A 21 13.19 1.70 10.58
C MET A 21 11.93 2.55 10.44
N ASP A 22 10.76 1.93 10.38
CA ASP A 22 9.47 2.63 10.22
C ASP A 22 9.21 3.55 11.42
N TYR A 23 9.52 3.08 12.63
CA TYR A 23 9.44 3.89 13.84
C TYR A 23 10.36 5.11 13.77
N GLU A 24 11.63 4.92 13.45
CA GLU A 24 12.61 6.00 13.37
C GLU A 24 12.24 7.03 12.30
N HIS A 25 11.76 6.59 11.13
CA HIS A 25 11.32 7.44 10.05
C HIS A 25 10.15 8.32 10.47
N TYR A 26 9.13 7.71 11.07
CA TYR A 26 7.93 8.43 11.50
C TYR A 26 8.24 9.48 12.56
N ILE A 27 9.00 9.09 13.60
CA ILE A 27 9.40 10.00 14.67
C ILE A 27 10.30 11.13 14.14
N TYR A 28 11.22 10.81 13.22
CA TYR A 28 12.08 11.83 12.61
C TYR A 28 11.28 12.83 11.78
N TYR A 29 10.32 12.37 10.99
CA TYR A 29 9.50 13.23 10.14
C TYR A 29 8.60 14.15 10.98
N HIS A 30 8.01 13.64 12.06
CA HIS A 30 7.14 14.37 12.97
C HIS A 30 7.89 15.01 14.16
N ASN A 31 9.18 15.32 14.01
CA ASN A 31 10.02 15.81 15.11
C ASN A 31 9.61 17.17 15.69
N GLU A 32 8.78 17.94 15.00
CA GLU A 32 8.24 19.21 15.49
C GLU A 32 7.08 19.03 16.48
N ASP A 33 6.41 17.86 16.49
CA ASP A 33 5.34 17.49 17.41
C ASP A 33 5.53 16.04 17.87
N LEU A 34 6.44 15.86 18.82
CA LEU A 34 6.77 14.52 19.35
C LEU A 34 5.62 13.89 20.14
N ASP A 35 4.75 14.68 20.78
CA ASP A 35 3.60 14.14 21.50
C ASP A 35 2.63 13.49 20.51
N PHE A 36 2.31 14.18 19.39
CA PHE A 36 1.55 13.61 18.29
C PHE A 36 2.22 12.37 17.72
N ALA A 37 3.53 12.46 17.41
CA ALA A 37 4.27 11.35 16.83
C ALA A 37 4.20 10.08 17.70
N TYR A 38 4.42 10.18 19.00
CA TYR A 38 4.36 9.03 19.91
C TYR A 38 2.95 8.47 20.11
N GLU A 39 1.91 9.29 19.97
CA GLU A 39 0.52 8.82 20.08
C GLU A 39 0.05 8.10 18.82
N THR A 40 0.63 8.40 17.66
CA THR A 40 0.14 7.93 16.35
C THR A 40 1.07 6.94 15.64
N VAL A 41 2.28 6.69 16.16
CA VAL A 41 3.26 5.81 15.51
C VAL A 41 2.82 4.33 15.47
N ASP A 42 2.17 3.82 16.51
CA ASP A 42 1.81 2.41 16.59
C ASP A 42 0.83 1.99 15.46
N PRO A 43 -0.32 2.66 15.24
CA PRO A 43 -1.18 2.37 14.09
C PRO A 43 -0.42 2.47 12.77
N TYR A 44 0.37 3.51 12.56
CA TYR A 44 1.18 3.67 11.37
C TYR A 44 2.08 2.46 11.08
N ILE A 45 2.81 1.95 12.10
CA ILE A 45 3.68 0.79 11.94
C ILE A 45 2.87 -0.48 11.62
N TYR A 46 1.77 -0.75 12.34
CA TYR A 46 0.96 -1.94 12.11
C TYR A 46 0.35 -1.95 10.72
N ASP A 47 -0.18 -0.84 10.25
CA ASP A 47 -0.79 -0.72 8.93
C ASP A 47 0.23 -0.94 7.80
N ASN A 48 1.45 -0.41 7.97
CA ASN A 48 2.54 -0.64 7.02
C ASN A 48 3.03 -2.09 7.03
N LEU A 49 3.07 -2.75 8.19
CA LEU A 49 3.40 -4.17 8.28
C LEU A 49 2.34 -5.05 7.61
N ASP A 50 1.07 -4.75 7.82
CA ASP A 50 -0.03 -5.48 7.19
C ASP A 50 0.02 -5.31 5.67
N TRP A 51 0.22 -4.08 5.19
CA TRP A 51 0.38 -3.83 3.77
C TRP A 51 1.61 -4.55 3.18
N THR A 52 2.75 -4.48 3.85
CA THR A 52 3.97 -5.19 3.45
C THR A 52 3.74 -6.70 3.41
N PHE A 53 3.07 -7.25 4.42
CA PHE A 53 2.72 -8.68 4.42
C PHE A 53 1.85 -9.06 3.23
N PHE A 54 0.80 -8.29 2.92
CA PHE A 54 -0.05 -8.56 1.77
C PHE A 54 0.66 -8.33 0.43
N HIS A 55 1.62 -7.41 0.35
CA HIS A 55 2.48 -7.26 -0.82
C HIS A 55 3.26 -8.56 -1.08
N GLU A 56 3.90 -9.13 -0.05
CA GLU A 56 4.61 -10.41 -0.18
C GLU A 56 3.66 -11.58 -0.44
N VAL A 57 2.44 -11.55 0.08
CA VAL A 57 1.38 -12.51 -0.27
C VAL A 57 1.02 -12.39 -1.75
N GLY A 58 0.98 -11.20 -2.31
CA GLY A 58 0.79 -10.96 -3.74
C GLY A 58 1.80 -11.73 -4.59
N HIS A 59 3.10 -11.61 -4.28
CA HIS A 59 4.16 -12.39 -4.92
C HIS A 59 3.96 -13.91 -4.76
N ALA A 60 3.61 -14.33 -3.54
CA ALA A 60 3.37 -15.75 -3.26
C ALA A 60 2.21 -16.32 -4.09
N LEU A 61 1.10 -15.57 -4.23
CA LEU A 61 -0.05 -15.98 -5.03
C LEU A 61 0.31 -16.08 -6.52
N ILE A 62 1.02 -15.08 -7.05
CA ILE A 62 1.47 -15.06 -8.44
C ILE A 62 2.33 -16.30 -8.73
N ASP A 63 3.29 -16.61 -7.87
CA ASP A 63 4.20 -17.73 -8.04
C ASP A 63 3.51 -19.09 -7.81
N VAL A 64 2.83 -19.28 -6.69
CA VAL A 64 2.24 -20.58 -6.34
C VAL A 64 1.14 -20.99 -7.32
N TYR A 65 0.30 -20.05 -7.73
CA TYR A 65 -0.80 -20.32 -8.66
C TYR A 65 -0.46 -20.03 -10.11
N GLN A 66 0.79 -19.59 -10.41
CA GLN A 66 1.24 -19.23 -11.76
C GLN A 66 0.28 -18.25 -12.44
N LEU A 67 -0.11 -17.21 -11.73
CA LEU A 67 -1.10 -16.25 -12.19
C LEU A 67 -0.56 -15.47 -13.42
N PRO A 68 -1.34 -15.32 -14.48
CA PRO A 68 -0.92 -14.62 -15.69
C PRO A 68 -1.00 -13.10 -15.48
N ILE A 69 0.09 -12.48 -15.08
CA ILE A 69 0.21 -11.03 -14.97
C ILE A 69 0.84 -10.43 -16.22
N THR A 70 0.54 -9.19 -16.56
CA THR A 70 1.00 -8.49 -17.76
C THR A 70 1.77 -7.19 -17.48
N GLY A 71 1.93 -6.82 -16.21
CA GLY A 71 2.69 -5.67 -15.74
C GLY A 71 3.93 -6.07 -14.96
N LEU A 72 4.59 -5.07 -14.37
CA LEU A 72 5.63 -5.30 -13.38
C LEU A 72 5.01 -5.99 -12.16
N GLU A 73 5.61 -7.08 -11.72
CA GLU A 73 5.10 -7.88 -10.60
C GLU A 73 4.98 -7.07 -9.32
N GLU A 74 5.94 -6.18 -9.05
CA GLU A 74 5.92 -5.26 -7.92
C GLU A 74 4.64 -4.39 -7.88
N ASN A 75 4.23 -3.85 -9.04
CA ASN A 75 3.01 -3.06 -9.11
C ASN A 75 1.76 -3.91 -8.88
N VAL A 76 1.79 -5.16 -9.32
CA VAL A 76 0.67 -6.10 -9.12
C VAL A 76 0.58 -6.51 -7.65
N ALA A 77 1.71 -6.72 -6.98
CA ALA A 77 1.77 -6.96 -5.54
C ALA A 77 1.28 -5.76 -4.72
N ASP A 78 1.69 -4.52 -5.10
CA ASP A 78 1.16 -3.28 -4.50
C ASP A 78 -0.36 -3.17 -4.61
N GLN A 79 -0.90 -3.51 -5.79
CA GLN A 79 -2.34 -3.53 -6.03
C GLN A 79 -3.06 -4.53 -5.13
N PHE A 80 -2.51 -5.74 -5.00
CA PHE A 80 -3.09 -6.76 -4.12
C PHE A 80 -3.11 -6.30 -2.66
N ALA A 81 -1.99 -5.80 -2.15
CA ALA A 81 -1.90 -5.29 -0.78
C ALA A 81 -2.92 -4.17 -0.53
N SER A 82 -3.00 -3.20 -1.44
CA SER A 82 -3.94 -2.08 -1.32
C SER A 82 -5.40 -2.53 -1.37
N LEU A 83 -5.71 -3.54 -2.19
CA LEU A 83 -7.04 -4.14 -2.28
C LEU A 83 -7.41 -4.85 -0.97
N MET A 84 -6.48 -5.61 -0.37
CA MET A 84 -6.73 -6.31 0.89
C MET A 84 -7.00 -5.32 2.03
N LEU A 85 -6.22 -4.24 2.12
CA LEU A 85 -6.47 -3.21 3.12
C LEU A 85 -7.82 -2.52 2.91
N SER A 86 -8.19 -2.19 1.68
CA SER A 86 -9.47 -1.52 1.40
C SER A 86 -10.70 -2.35 1.81
N TYR A 87 -10.56 -3.67 1.93
CA TYR A 87 -11.61 -4.59 2.42
C TYR A 87 -11.61 -4.78 3.93
N THR A 88 -10.64 -4.18 4.65
CA THR A 88 -10.59 -4.28 6.10
C THR A 88 -11.74 -3.48 6.73
N TYR A 89 -12.46 -4.11 7.64
CA TYR A 89 -13.60 -3.52 8.33
C TYR A 89 -13.63 -3.92 9.80
N ASP A 90 -14.30 -3.12 10.63
CA ASP A 90 -14.59 -3.48 12.01
C ASP A 90 -15.72 -4.53 12.06
N GLU A 91 -15.41 -5.73 12.51
CA GLU A 91 -16.38 -6.84 12.60
C GLU A 91 -17.59 -6.53 13.49
N ASN A 92 -17.47 -5.61 14.44
CA ASN A 92 -18.54 -5.26 15.37
C ASN A 92 -19.51 -4.22 14.78
N THR A 93 -19.01 -3.30 13.96
CA THR A 93 -19.77 -2.18 13.40
C THR A 93 -20.04 -2.34 11.90
N GLY A 94 -19.22 -3.13 11.19
CA GLY A 94 -19.24 -3.22 9.74
C GLY A 94 -18.68 -1.97 9.07
N ASP A 95 -17.88 -1.18 9.78
CA ASP A 95 -17.30 0.07 9.30
C ASP A 95 -16.00 -0.20 8.51
N TYR A 96 -15.97 0.20 7.26
CA TYR A 96 -14.82 0.10 6.34
C TYR A 96 -13.85 1.27 6.44
N SER A 97 -14.09 2.26 7.29
CA SER A 97 -13.17 3.40 7.47
C SER A 97 -11.77 2.97 7.93
N ILE A 98 -11.67 1.87 8.67
CA ILE A 98 -10.39 1.31 9.10
C ILE A 98 -9.48 1.03 7.91
N GLY A 99 -9.99 0.38 6.86
CA GLY A 99 -9.21 0.10 5.65
C GLY A 99 -8.75 1.37 4.94
N GLN A 100 -9.53 2.44 5.01
CA GLN A 100 -9.17 3.74 4.44
C GLN A 100 -8.06 4.42 5.25
N ASP A 101 -8.14 4.37 6.59
CA ASP A 101 -7.09 4.88 7.48
C ASP A 101 -5.78 4.11 7.29
N MET A 102 -5.84 2.78 7.13
CA MET A 102 -4.67 1.96 6.82
C MET A 102 -4.00 2.38 5.51
N LEU A 103 -4.78 2.57 4.43
CA LEU A 103 -4.27 3.04 3.15
C LEU A 103 -3.66 4.44 3.24
N TYR A 104 -4.24 5.32 4.06
CA TYR A 104 -3.68 6.64 4.33
C TYR A 104 -2.30 6.54 5.01
N ASN A 105 -2.16 5.67 6.03
CA ASN A 105 -0.88 5.44 6.71
C ASN A 105 0.19 4.87 5.77
N VAL A 106 -0.19 3.95 4.89
CA VAL A 106 0.72 3.39 3.86
C VAL A 106 1.13 4.46 2.85
N GLY A 107 0.20 5.28 2.38
CA GLY A 107 0.51 6.43 1.55
C GLY A 107 1.50 7.37 2.25
N THR A 108 1.25 7.68 3.51
CA THR A 108 2.13 8.52 4.35
C THR A 108 3.54 7.92 4.45
N TRP A 109 3.67 6.60 4.57
CA TRP A 109 4.98 5.93 4.59
C TRP A 109 5.78 6.21 3.30
N PHE A 110 5.17 6.06 2.14
CA PHE A 110 5.84 6.35 0.86
C PHE A 110 6.14 7.83 0.68
N TRP A 111 5.27 8.71 1.19
CA TRP A 111 5.54 10.14 1.20
C TRP A 111 6.76 10.48 2.07
N ILE A 112 6.80 9.99 3.30
CA ILE A 112 7.92 10.20 4.23
C ILE A 112 9.21 9.64 3.64
N SER A 113 9.18 8.42 3.11
CA SER A 113 10.33 7.78 2.47
C SER A 113 10.87 8.64 1.32
N ASN A 114 9.99 9.15 0.45
CA ASN A 114 10.39 10.06 -0.62
C ASN A 114 11.04 11.34 -0.08
N GLU A 115 10.48 11.96 0.97
CA GLU A 115 11.03 13.19 1.56
C GLU A 115 12.41 12.94 2.21
N LEU A 116 12.59 11.83 2.90
CA LEU A 116 13.84 11.50 3.60
C LEU A 116 14.96 11.02 2.66
N TYR A 117 14.60 10.27 1.61
CA TYR A 117 15.58 9.64 0.71
C TYR A 117 15.58 10.22 -0.69
N SER A 118 14.93 11.36 -0.88
CA SER A 118 14.94 12.09 -2.14
C SER A 118 16.37 12.38 -2.57
N VAL A 119 16.77 11.79 -3.68
CA VAL A 119 18.08 12.01 -4.30
C VAL A 119 17.96 13.03 -5.44
N ASN A 120 19.10 13.46 -5.98
CA ASN A 120 19.06 14.28 -7.18
C ASN A 120 18.27 13.54 -8.28
N PRO A 121 17.38 14.21 -9.04
CA PRO A 121 16.62 13.55 -10.13
C PRO A 121 17.44 12.76 -11.13
N ASP A 122 18.71 13.12 -11.33
CA ASP A 122 19.63 12.40 -12.22
C ASP A 122 20.10 11.02 -11.63
N ASP A 123 19.91 10.83 -10.32
CA ASP A 123 20.34 9.62 -9.59
C ASP A 123 19.16 8.68 -9.27
N TYR A 124 17.92 9.01 -9.70
CA TYR A 124 16.77 8.12 -9.49
C TYR A 124 16.98 6.78 -10.21
N PRO A 125 16.71 5.65 -9.53
CA PRO A 125 16.86 4.30 -10.09
C PRO A 125 15.67 3.94 -11.00
N PHE A 126 15.50 4.65 -12.12
CA PHE A 126 14.37 4.42 -13.05
C PHE A 126 14.37 3.01 -13.68
N TRP A 127 15.42 2.24 -13.48
CA TRP A 127 15.56 0.84 -13.94
C TRP A 127 15.12 -0.18 -12.87
N ASP A 128 14.78 0.26 -11.66
CA ASP A 128 14.32 -0.60 -10.59
C ASP A 128 12.97 -1.26 -10.94
N THR A 129 12.74 -2.45 -10.43
CA THR A 129 11.46 -3.14 -10.58
C THR A 129 10.36 -2.51 -9.76
N HIS A 130 10.72 -1.84 -8.65
CA HIS A 130 9.81 -1.02 -7.87
C HIS A 130 9.66 0.38 -8.49
N ASN A 131 8.46 0.89 -8.44
CA ASN A 131 8.24 2.31 -8.72
C ASN A 131 8.93 3.17 -7.65
N LEU A 132 9.22 4.42 -8.02
CA LEU A 132 9.70 5.41 -7.04
C LEU A 132 8.65 5.61 -5.93
N ASP A 133 9.11 5.90 -4.71
CA ASP A 133 8.22 6.09 -3.55
C ASP A 133 7.11 7.12 -3.82
N ILE A 134 7.44 8.22 -4.47
CA ILE A 134 6.44 9.21 -4.87
C ILE A 134 5.41 8.66 -5.86
N GLN A 135 5.77 7.74 -6.75
CA GLN A 135 4.82 7.11 -7.66
C GLN A 135 3.93 6.12 -6.91
N ARG A 136 4.50 5.36 -5.96
CA ARG A 136 3.75 4.46 -5.08
C ARG A 136 2.78 5.23 -4.21
N PHE A 137 3.20 6.38 -3.63
CA PHE A 137 2.33 7.29 -2.91
C PHE A 137 1.09 7.68 -3.74
N TYR A 138 1.27 8.17 -4.97
CA TYR A 138 0.15 8.57 -5.81
C TYR A 138 -0.74 7.39 -6.22
N ASN A 139 -0.17 6.20 -6.43
CA ASN A 139 -0.94 5.01 -6.75
C ASN A 139 -1.81 4.57 -5.57
N ILE A 140 -1.24 4.49 -4.36
CA ILE A 140 -1.96 4.08 -3.15
C ILE A 140 -3.04 5.12 -2.79
N SER A 141 -2.70 6.42 -2.85
CA SER A 141 -3.70 7.49 -2.67
C SER A 141 -4.85 7.39 -3.67
N CYS A 142 -4.55 6.98 -4.90
CA CYS A 142 -5.57 6.76 -5.93
C CYS A 142 -6.42 5.51 -5.65
N TYR A 143 -5.84 4.42 -5.14
CA TYR A 143 -6.60 3.23 -4.74
C TYR A 143 -7.49 3.52 -3.53
N ALA A 144 -6.99 4.25 -2.54
CA ALA A 144 -7.79 4.74 -1.42
C ALA A 144 -8.96 5.59 -1.90
N TYR A 145 -8.70 6.64 -2.67
CA TYR A 145 -9.75 7.50 -3.22
C TYR A 145 -10.74 6.71 -4.09
N GLY A 146 -10.24 5.80 -4.94
CA GLY A 146 -11.07 4.99 -5.84
C GLY A 146 -11.98 4.02 -5.11
N SER A 147 -11.58 3.51 -3.94
CA SER A 147 -12.39 2.61 -3.12
C SER A 147 -13.49 3.33 -2.35
N ASP A 148 -13.23 4.53 -1.82
CA ASP A 148 -14.20 5.39 -1.16
C ASP A 148 -13.89 6.88 -1.40
N PRO A 149 -14.39 7.48 -2.49
CA PRO A 149 -14.16 8.89 -2.80
C PRO A 149 -14.67 9.84 -1.73
N GLN A 150 -15.77 9.48 -1.06
CA GLN A 150 -16.37 10.35 -0.05
C GLN A 150 -15.50 10.43 1.20
N TYR A 151 -15.00 9.30 1.67
CA TYR A 151 -14.12 9.25 2.82
C TYR A 151 -12.78 9.93 2.53
N ASN A 152 -12.22 9.70 1.35
CA ASN A 152 -10.89 10.15 0.95
C ASN A 152 -10.87 11.52 0.23
N GLN A 153 -11.98 12.29 0.27
CA GLN A 153 -12.03 13.63 -0.36
C GLN A 153 -10.93 14.57 0.16
N GLY A 154 -10.49 14.40 1.42
CA GLY A 154 -9.38 15.15 2.01
C GLY A 154 -8.07 15.06 1.23
N LEU A 155 -7.80 13.94 0.53
CA LEU A 155 -6.61 13.80 -0.31
C LEU A 155 -6.57 14.84 -1.44
N ILE A 156 -7.73 15.23 -1.97
CA ILE A 156 -7.84 16.28 -2.99
C ILE A 156 -7.82 17.66 -2.36
N ASP A 157 -8.63 17.87 -1.32
CA ASP A 157 -8.82 19.16 -0.69
C ASP A 157 -7.52 19.71 -0.08
N GLU A 158 -6.66 18.83 0.40
CA GLU A 158 -5.34 19.15 0.95
C GLU A 158 -4.22 19.16 -0.10
N GLY A 159 -4.53 18.76 -1.33
CA GLY A 159 -3.61 18.80 -2.46
C GLY A 159 -2.63 17.62 -2.57
N TYR A 160 -2.85 16.54 -1.82
CA TYR A 160 -2.04 15.31 -1.91
C TYR A 160 -2.32 14.54 -3.20
N LEU A 161 -3.59 14.48 -3.63
CA LEU A 161 -3.98 13.84 -4.87
C LEU A 161 -4.51 14.90 -5.86
N PRO A 162 -3.83 15.16 -6.99
CA PRO A 162 -4.32 16.09 -8.00
C PRO A 162 -5.68 15.68 -8.58
N GLU A 163 -6.60 16.64 -8.79
CA GLU A 163 -7.94 16.37 -9.36
C GLU A 163 -7.88 15.61 -10.69
N ASP A 164 -6.93 15.95 -11.56
CA ASP A 164 -6.74 15.27 -12.84
C ASP A 164 -6.36 13.79 -12.66
N ARG A 165 -5.66 13.44 -11.58
CA ARG A 165 -5.34 12.06 -11.22
C ARG A 165 -6.54 11.37 -10.59
N ALA A 166 -7.22 12.02 -9.65
CA ALA A 166 -8.38 11.51 -8.93
C ALA A 166 -9.53 11.12 -9.87
N TYR A 167 -9.68 11.82 -10.99
CA TYR A 167 -10.71 11.56 -12.00
C TYR A 167 -10.75 10.09 -12.49
N TRP A 168 -9.61 9.41 -12.49
CA TRP A 168 -9.50 8.04 -12.99
C TRP A 168 -9.49 6.97 -11.89
N CYS A 169 -9.39 7.37 -10.61
CA CYS A 169 -9.11 6.45 -9.52
C CYS A 169 -10.21 5.43 -9.25
N GLU A 170 -11.49 5.84 -9.35
CA GLU A 170 -12.61 4.89 -9.20
C GLU A 170 -12.57 3.79 -10.27
N GLU A 171 -12.35 4.16 -11.53
CA GLU A 171 -12.26 3.16 -12.61
C GLU A 171 -11.01 2.28 -12.46
N GLU A 172 -9.87 2.84 -12.08
CA GLU A 172 -8.64 2.08 -11.82
C GLU A 172 -8.82 1.08 -10.68
N TYR A 173 -9.46 1.49 -9.58
CA TYR A 173 -9.77 0.61 -8.46
C TYR A 173 -10.69 -0.54 -8.89
N LEU A 174 -11.78 -0.26 -9.59
CA LEU A 174 -12.72 -1.29 -10.08
C LEU A 174 -12.06 -2.25 -11.09
N VAL A 175 -11.11 -1.76 -11.91
CA VAL A 175 -10.34 -2.62 -12.81
C VAL A 175 -9.41 -3.54 -12.02
N MET A 176 -8.74 -3.03 -11.01
CA MET A 176 -7.86 -3.78 -10.12
C MET A 176 -8.64 -4.88 -9.36
N GLU A 177 -9.74 -4.51 -8.72
CA GLU A 177 -10.63 -5.41 -8.00
C GLU A 177 -11.13 -6.56 -8.90
N ARG A 178 -11.67 -6.20 -10.07
CA ARG A 178 -12.13 -7.18 -11.05
C ARG A 178 -11.02 -8.09 -11.56
N ALA A 179 -9.80 -7.56 -11.74
CA ALA A 179 -8.66 -8.36 -12.19
C ALA A 179 -8.27 -9.39 -11.15
N TRP A 180 -8.11 -9.01 -9.88
CA TRP A 180 -7.78 -9.91 -8.80
C TRP A 180 -8.89 -10.93 -8.52
N SER A 181 -10.14 -10.52 -8.49
CA SER A 181 -11.32 -11.41 -8.43
C SER A 181 -11.27 -12.48 -9.51
N PHE A 182 -10.95 -12.09 -10.76
CA PHE A 182 -10.86 -13.03 -11.88
C PHE A 182 -9.65 -13.96 -11.77
N LEU A 183 -8.48 -13.45 -11.36
CA LEU A 183 -7.26 -14.24 -11.21
C LEU A 183 -7.40 -15.30 -10.12
N LEU A 184 -8.11 -15.00 -9.04
CA LEU A 184 -8.27 -15.88 -7.88
C LEU A 184 -9.56 -16.69 -7.89
N LYS A 185 -10.46 -16.53 -8.85
CA LYS A 185 -11.81 -17.15 -8.90
C LYS A 185 -11.85 -18.66 -8.67
N ASP A 186 -10.81 -19.40 -9.08
CA ASP A 186 -10.75 -20.85 -8.93
C ASP A 186 -10.19 -21.28 -7.55
N PHE A 187 -9.70 -20.32 -6.76
CA PHE A 187 -9.08 -20.50 -5.45
C PHE A 187 -9.83 -19.78 -4.33
N ASP A 188 -10.68 -18.82 -4.71
CA ASP A 188 -11.49 -18.04 -3.81
C ASP A 188 -12.66 -18.86 -3.25
N ASN A 189 -12.91 -18.71 -1.96
CA ASN A 189 -14.05 -19.33 -1.27
C ASN A 189 -15.18 -18.32 -0.99
N GLY A 190 -15.35 -17.33 -1.86
CA GLY A 190 -16.37 -16.30 -1.75
C GLY A 190 -15.88 -15.01 -1.06
N PHE A 191 -14.59 -14.77 -1.06
CA PHE A 191 -14.02 -13.52 -0.51
C PHE A 191 -14.31 -12.31 -1.40
N PHE A 192 -14.34 -12.52 -2.72
CA PHE A 192 -14.65 -11.49 -3.72
C PHE A 192 -16.10 -11.53 -4.22
N ASP A 193 -16.97 -12.33 -3.61
CA ASP A 193 -18.40 -12.40 -3.92
C ASP A 193 -19.17 -11.35 -3.07
#